data_b597ef54a4fdc5125b75bb3567c1e3b6
#
_entry.id   b597ef54a4fdc5125b75bb3567c1e3b6
#
_cell.length_a   1.000
_cell.length_b   1.000
_cell.length_c   1.000
_cell.angle_alpha   90.00
_cell.angle_beta   90.00
_cell.angle_gamma   90.00
#
_symmetry.space_group_name_H-M   'P 1'
#
loop_
_entity.id
_entity.type
_entity.pdbx_description
1 polymer ?
#
loop_
_entity_poly.entity_id
_entity_poly.type
_entity_poly.pdbx_seq_one_letter_code
_entity_poly.pdbx_strand_id
1 'polypeptide(L)'
;GHGVTDVDTGKLLPLDHGSIMNASVKAVKKGEHGAPGELKGDFDFARDSGTLYANTESGIFGKLSAQDAAVLGGKAYSIAARDEVKTGSATILATVNGNETKEYAIEIEKVYPASGASRNLLLRVTDEALLEKTGGVVQGMSGSAILQNGKLIGAVTHVLLDDSSRGYGIFIENMLDAAGLSYKA
;
A
#
# COMPACT_ATOMS: atom_id res chain seq x y z
N GLY A 1 -3.42 1.45 3.07
CA GLY A 1 -3.61 0.07 2.73
C GLY A 1 -4.86 -0.53 3.34
N HIS A 2 -4.70 -1.44 4.25
CA HIS A 2 -5.76 -2.08 5.03
C HIS A 2 -5.32 -2.23 6.48
N GLY A 3 -6.26 -2.50 7.39
CA GLY A 3 -5.95 -2.73 8.80
C GLY A 3 -5.30 -4.08 9.04
N VAL A 4 -4.69 -4.22 10.21
CA VAL A 4 -4.18 -5.49 10.72
C VAL A 4 -5.32 -6.21 11.42
N THR A 5 -5.57 -7.44 11.00
CA THR A 5 -6.66 -8.28 11.51
C THR A 5 -6.11 -9.52 12.18
N ASP A 6 -6.85 -10.02 13.14
CA ASP A 6 -6.64 -11.33 13.72
C ASP A 6 -6.90 -12.42 12.66
N VAL A 7 -5.98 -13.37 12.53
CA VAL A 7 -5.99 -14.37 11.45
C VAL A 7 -7.14 -15.37 11.60
N ASP A 8 -7.53 -15.68 12.84
CA ASP A 8 -8.54 -16.71 13.11
C ASP A 8 -9.96 -16.13 13.01
N THR A 9 -10.15 -14.87 13.43
CA THR A 9 -11.47 -14.25 13.51
C THR A 9 -11.76 -13.26 12.38
N GLY A 10 -10.73 -12.78 11.66
CA GLY A 10 -10.83 -11.75 10.64
C GLY A 10 -11.18 -10.35 11.17
N LYS A 11 -11.23 -10.18 12.50
CA LYS A 11 -11.56 -8.90 13.13
C LYS A 11 -10.31 -8.02 13.22
N LEU A 12 -10.51 -6.71 13.12
CA LEU A 12 -9.44 -5.75 13.38
C LEU A 12 -8.85 -5.95 14.77
N LEU A 13 -7.53 -6.02 14.85
CA LEU A 13 -6.84 -6.05 16.14
C LEU A 13 -7.01 -4.69 16.83
N PRO A 14 -7.39 -4.68 18.12
CA PRO A 14 -7.40 -3.46 18.90
C PRO A 14 -5.96 -2.94 19.01
N LEU A 15 -5.77 -1.65 18.79
CA LEU A 15 -4.48 -1.00 18.92
C LEU A 15 -4.33 -0.42 20.32
N ASP A 16 -3.47 -1.02 21.13
CA ASP A 16 -3.02 -0.45 22.40
C ASP A 16 -1.78 0.43 22.16
N HIS A 17 -0.77 -0.14 21.53
CA HIS A 17 0.42 0.57 21.07
C HIS A 17 0.99 -0.10 19.82
N GLY A 18 1.81 0.63 19.08
CA GLY A 18 2.50 0.10 17.91
C GLY A 18 3.63 1.01 17.47
N SER A 19 4.69 0.40 16.96
CA SER A 19 5.88 1.09 16.47
C SER A 19 5.95 1.06 14.94
N ILE A 20 6.53 2.11 14.37
CA ILE A 20 6.95 2.16 12.97
C ILE A 20 8.47 1.96 12.97
N MET A 21 8.94 0.97 12.23
CA MET A 21 10.36 0.62 12.14
C MET A 21 10.82 0.63 10.70
N ASN A 22 12.12 0.86 10.49
CA ASN A 22 12.73 0.65 9.19
C ASN A 22 12.80 -0.85 8.89
N ALA A 23 12.58 -1.19 7.63
CA ALA A 23 12.71 -2.55 7.14
C ALA A 23 13.41 -2.56 5.77
N SER A 24 14.10 -3.65 5.46
CA SER A 24 14.69 -3.87 4.15
C SER A 24 14.23 -5.20 3.58
N VAL A 25 13.92 -5.25 2.28
CA VAL A 25 13.50 -6.48 1.60
C VAL A 25 14.73 -7.34 1.32
N LYS A 26 14.78 -8.53 1.90
CA LYS A 26 15.90 -9.49 1.75
C LYS A 26 15.61 -10.56 0.69
N ALA A 27 14.37 -10.96 0.54
CA ALA A 27 13.97 -11.97 -0.43
C ALA A 27 12.51 -11.75 -0.86
N VAL A 28 12.18 -12.31 -2.01
CA VAL A 28 10.82 -12.35 -2.54
C VAL A 28 10.43 -13.81 -2.75
N LYS A 29 9.30 -14.22 -2.17
CA LYS A 29 8.59 -15.41 -2.58
C LYS A 29 7.64 -15.00 -3.69
N LYS A 30 7.85 -15.51 -4.90
CA LYS A 30 7.01 -15.18 -6.05
C LYS A 30 5.58 -15.69 -5.86
N GLY A 31 4.59 -14.88 -6.27
CA GLY A 31 3.19 -15.29 -6.28
C GLY A 31 2.92 -16.24 -7.44
N GLU A 32 2.07 -17.22 -7.18
CA GLU A 32 1.59 -18.19 -8.16
C GLU A 32 0.08 -18.33 -8.04
N HIS A 33 -0.55 -18.96 -9.01
CA HIS A 33 -2.00 -19.21 -8.98
C HIS A 33 -2.40 -19.98 -7.71
N GLY A 34 -3.33 -19.43 -6.93
CA GLY A 34 -3.79 -20.01 -5.67
C GLY A 34 -2.81 -19.87 -4.49
N ALA A 35 -1.63 -19.28 -4.69
CA ALA A 35 -0.63 -19.09 -3.66
C ALA A 35 -0.03 -17.68 -3.71
N PRO A 36 -0.45 -16.77 -2.82
CA PRO A 36 0.10 -15.41 -2.80
C PRO A 36 1.59 -15.46 -2.48
N GLY A 37 2.34 -14.60 -3.18
CA GLY A 37 3.74 -14.37 -2.86
C GLY A 37 3.92 -13.49 -1.63
N GLU A 38 5.18 -13.29 -1.24
CA GLU A 38 5.51 -12.56 -0.02
C GLU A 38 6.85 -11.81 -0.17
N LEU A 39 6.92 -10.58 0.33
CA LEU A 39 8.18 -9.89 0.58
C LEU A 39 8.69 -10.31 1.96
N LYS A 40 9.88 -10.89 2.00
CA LYS A 40 10.55 -11.22 3.27
C LYS A 40 11.46 -10.06 3.65
N GLY A 41 11.12 -9.40 4.75
CA GLY A 41 11.84 -8.25 5.27
C GLY A 41 12.72 -8.61 6.47
N ASP A 42 13.73 -7.77 6.68
CA ASP A 42 14.51 -7.70 7.90
C ASP A 42 14.22 -6.36 8.56
N PHE A 43 13.88 -6.37 9.85
CA PHE A 43 13.42 -5.21 10.58
C PHE A 43 14.54 -4.69 11.49
N ASP A 44 14.71 -3.37 11.49
CA ASP A 44 15.61 -2.70 12.45
C ASP A 44 14.89 -2.49 13.78
N PHE A 45 15.11 -3.41 14.71
CA PHE A 45 14.56 -3.33 16.06
C PHE A 45 15.35 -2.41 16.99
N ALA A 46 16.45 -1.83 16.53
CA ALA A 46 17.29 -0.97 17.38
C ALA A 46 16.65 0.40 17.64
N ARG A 47 15.73 0.83 16.74
CA ARG A 47 15.11 2.16 16.82
C ARG A 47 13.73 2.22 16.23
N ASP A 48 12.79 2.79 16.98
CA ASP A 48 11.48 3.17 16.47
C ASP A 48 11.57 4.47 15.68
N SER A 49 11.06 4.44 14.43
CA SER A 49 10.95 5.62 13.56
C SER A 49 9.67 6.41 13.82
N GLY A 50 8.73 5.83 14.55
CA GLY A 50 7.46 6.48 14.88
C GLY A 50 6.51 5.56 15.64
N THR A 51 5.30 6.07 15.92
CA THR A 51 4.28 5.36 16.68
C THR A 51 2.98 5.28 15.88
N LEU A 52 2.25 4.17 16.02
CA LEU A 52 0.90 4.02 15.47
C LEU A 52 -0.12 4.63 16.44
N TYR A 53 -1.17 5.25 15.89
CA TYR A 53 -2.29 5.78 16.66
C TYR A 53 -3.65 5.22 16.24
N ALA A 54 -3.75 4.57 15.08
CA ALA A 54 -5.00 3.95 14.65
C ALA A 54 -4.75 2.71 13.77
N ASN A 55 -5.61 1.69 13.98
CA ASN A 55 -5.78 0.53 13.10
C ASN A 55 -7.24 0.48 12.69
N THR A 56 -7.53 0.71 11.41
CA THR A 56 -8.88 0.80 10.85
C THR A 56 -9.02 -0.09 9.62
N GLU A 57 -10.23 -0.30 9.13
CA GLU A 57 -10.45 -1.03 7.87
C GLU A 57 -9.76 -0.38 6.66
N SER A 58 -9.55 0.94 6.69
CA SER A 58 -8.89 1.71 5.62
C SER A 58 -7.37 1.75 5.74
N GLY A 59 -6.79 1.22 6.81
CA GLY A 59 -5.34 1.17 7.00
C GLY A 59 -4.90 1.33 8.44
N ILE A 60 -3.59 1.28 8.63
CA ILE A 60 -2.91 1.67 9.87
C ILE A 60 -2.34 3.07 9.70
N PHE A 61 -2.43 3.87 10.76
CA PHE A 61 -1.98 5.26 10.75
C PHE A 61 -1.05 5.51 11.94
N GLY A 62 0.00 6.29 11.67
CA GLY A 62 1.01 6.58 12.66
C GLY A 62 1.64 7.95 12.46
N LYS A 63 2.47 8.33 13.41
CA LYS A 63 3.23 9.57 13.39
C LYS A 63 4.72 9.23 13.43
N LEU A 64 5.45 9.69 12.43
CA LEU A 64 6.91 9.60 12.42
C LEU A 64 7.53 10.54 13.44
N SER A 65 8.71 10.19 13.96
CA SER A 65 9.54 11.11 14.72
C SER A 65 9.94 12.30 13.83
N ALA A 66 10.19 13.47 14.40
CA ALA A 66 10.63 14.63 13.65
C ALA A 66 11.94 14.37 12.86
N GLN A 67 12.84 13.59 13.46
CA GLN A 67 14.11 13.21 12.84
C GLN A 67 13.88 12.32 11.61
N ASP A 68 13.05 11.29 11.72
CA ASP A 68 12.78 10.37 10.63
C ASP A 68 11.94 11.03 9.53
N ALA A 69 10.98 11.87 9.88
CA ALA A 69 10.23 12.65 8.91
C ALA A 69 11.14 13.56 8.06
N ALA A 70 12.18 14.14 8.65
CA ALA A 70 13.16 14.95 7.92
C ALA A 70 14.06 14.11 6.99
N VAL A 71 14.42 12.89 7.39
CA VAL A 71 15.27 11.98 6.59
C VAL A 71 14.47 11.31 5.48
N LEU A 72 13.24 10.90 5.75
CA LEU A 72 12.34 10.26 4.80
C LEU A 72 11.66 11.25 3.85
N GLY A 73 11.98 12.54 3.95
CA GLY A 73 11.47 13.62 3.11
C GLY A 73 11.61 13.28 1.63
N GLY A 74 10.54 12.71 1.07
CA GLY A 74 10.45 12.28 -0.31
C GLY A 74 9.85 13.34 -1.22
N LYS A 75 9.60 12.96 -2.46
CA LYS A 75 8.87 13.79 -3.41
C LYS A 75 7.43 14.01 -2.90
N ALA A 76 7.00 15.26 -2.87
CA ALA A 76 5.61 15.59 -2.58
C ALA A 76 4.74 15.32 -3.81
N TYR A 77 3.58 14.75 -3.60
CA TYR A 77 2.56 14.51 -4.63
C TYR A 77 1.28 15.23 -4.25
N SER A 78 0.65 15.88 -5.23
CA SER A 78 -0.74 16.31 -5.07
C SER A 78 -1.62 15.07 -5.00
N ILE A 79 -2.69 15.13 -4.21
CA ILE A 79 -3.72 14.09 -4.21
C ILE A 79 -4.72 14.33 -5.34
N ALA A 80 -5.36 13.26 -5.81
CA ALA A 80 -6.49 13.35 -6.72
C ALA A 80 -7.79 13.08 -5.95
N ALA A 81 -8.83 13.82 -6.29
CA ALA A 81 -10.19 13.49 -5.87
C ALA A 81 -10.63 12.16 -6.53
N ARG A 82 -11.53 11.41 -5.87
CA ARG A 82 -11.98 10.09 -6.38
C ARG A 82 -12.67 10.14 -7.75
N ASP A 83 -13.29 11.27 -8.09
CA ASP A 83 -13.94 11.50 -9.39
C ASP A 83 -12.93 11.77 -10.52
N GLU A 84 -11.70 12.15 -10.19
CA GLU A 84 -10.59 12.26 -11.13
C GLU A 84 -9.98 10.91 -11.51
N VAL A 85 -10.13 9.89 -10.65
CA VAL A 85 -9.54 8.56 -10.87
C VAL A 85 -10.28 7.81 -11.97
N LYS A 86 -9.56 7.35 -12.97
CA LYS A 86 -10.12 6.67 -14.15
C LYS A 86 -9.45 5.31 -14.37
N THR A 87 -10.11 4.45 -15.12
CA THR A 87 -9.48 3.24 -15.68
C THR A 87 -8.37 3.60 -16.65
N GLY A 88 -7.37 2.73 -16.78
CA GLY A 88 -6.21 2.90 -17.66
C GLY A 88 -4.89 2.95 -16.92
N SER A 89 -3.88 3.51 -17.56
CA SER A 89 -2.49 3.50 -17.08
C SER A 89 -2.33 4.24 -15.74
N ALA A 90 -1.55 3.64 -14.87
CA ALA A 90 -1.15 4.17 -13.57
C ALA A 90 0.19 3.53 -13.15
N THR A 91 0.73 3.92 -12.02
CA THR A 91 1.95 3.31 -11.46
C THR A 91 1.80 3.06 -9.98
N ILE A 92 2.64 2.17 -9.44
CA ILE A 92 2.81 1.96 -8.00
C ILE A 92 4.24 2.25 -7.59
N LEU A 93 4.42 2.83 -6.41
CA LEU A 93 5.72 2.96 -5.76
C LEU A 93 5.89 1.79 -4.80
N ALA A 94 6.80 0.88 -5.10
CA ALA A 94 7.04 -0.31 -4.29
C ALA A 94 8.53 -0.57 -4.07
N THR A 95 8.85 -1.12 -2.89
CA THR A 95 10.19 -1.60 -2.55
C THR A 95 10.16 -3.12 -2.57
N VAL A 96 10.80 -3.72 -3.57
CA VAL A 96 10.88 -5.18 -3.76
C VAL A 96 12.31 -5.70 -3.73
N ASN A 97 13.26 -4.84 -3.37
CA ASN A 97 14.66 -5.19 -3.20
C ASN A 97 15.36 -4.19 -2.28
N GLY A 98 15.99 -4.67 -1.22
CA GLY A 98 16.69 -3.82 -0.26
C GLY A 98 15.78 -2.70 0.27
N ASN A 99 16.26 -1.47 0.13
CA ASN A 99 15.55 -0.25 0.53
C ASN A 99 15.20 0.64 -0.69
N GLU A 100 15.39 0.12 -1.91
CA GLU A 100 15.17 0.88 -3.12
C GLU A 100 13.70 0.86 -3.52
N THR A 101 13.05 2.01 -3.42
CA THR A 101 11.67 2.19 -3.92
C THR A 101 11.73 2.55 -5.41
N LYS A 102 11.00 1.79 -6.22
CA LYS A 102 10.84 2.03 -7.66
C LYS A 102 9.40 2.24 -8.04
N GLU A 103 9.22 2.88 -9.19
CA GLU A 103 7.93 3.06 -9.83
C GLU A 103 7.72 1.95 -10.84
N TYR A 104 6.58 1.25 -10.75
CA TYR A 104 6.22 0.12 -11.60
C TYR A 104 4.88 0.38 -12.29
N ALA A 105 4.78 0.02 -13.57
CA ALA A 105 3.59 0.19 -14.37
C ALA A 105 2.48 -0.76 -13.95
N ILE A 106 1.27 -0.22 -13.85
CA ILE A 106 0.02 -0.95 -13.62
C ILE A 106 -1.08 -0.41 -14.51
N GLU A 107 -2.17 -1.13 -14.60
CA GLU A 107 -3.42 -0.69 -15.18
C GLU A 107 -4.54 -0.71 -14.13
N ILE A 108 -5.33 0.33 -14.06
CA ILE A 108 -6.58 0.35 -13.29
C ILE A 108 -7.66 -0.25 -14.21
N GLU A 109 -8.08 -1.49 -13.94
CA GLU A 109 -9.09 -2.18 -14.74
C GLU A 109 -10.51 -1.73 -14.40
N LYS A 110 -10.76 -1.45 -13.10
CA LYS A 110 -12.08 -0.98 -12.61
C LYS A 110 -11.93 -0.01 -11.46
N VAL A 111 -12.88 0.92 -11.40
CA VAL A 111 -13.04 1.88 -10.30
C VAL A 111 -14.39 1.62 -9.64
N TYR A 112 -14.42 1.48 -8.31
CA TYR A 112 -15.60 1.28 -7.49
C TYR A 112 -15.77 2.50 -6.55
N PRO A 113 -16.61 3.49 -6.92
CA PRO A 113 -16.67 4.78 -6.22
C PRO A 113 -17.28 4.74 -4.82
N ALA A 114 -17.88 3.62 -4.39
CA ALA A 114 -18.54 3.54 -3.10
C ALA A 114 -17.59 3.94 -1.95
N SER A 115 -18.00 4.92 -1.15
CA SER A 115 -17.24 5.34 0.02
C SER A 115 -17.24 4.25 1.10
N GLY A 116 -16.17 4.22 1.90
CA GLY A 116 -16.00 3.29 3.02
C GLY A 116 -15.47 1.91 2.64
N ALA A 117 -15.41 1.56 1.36
CA ALA A 117 -14.82 0.30 0.92
C ALA A 117 -13.28 0.39 0.89
N SER A 118 -12.61 -0.70 1.24
CA SER A 118 -11.15 -0.83 1.15
C SER A 118 -10.68 -1.39 -0.21
N ARG A 119 -11.60 -1.64 -1.15
CA ARG A 119 -11.36 -2.22 -2.48
C ARG A 119 -12.00 -1.35 -3.56
N ASN A 120 -11.51 -0.13 -3.69
CA ASN A 120 -12.06 0.86 -4.61
C ASN A 120 -11.51 0.73 -6.04
N LEU A 121 -10.32 0.15 -6.18
CA LEU A 121 -9.63 0.00 -7.45
C LEU A 121 -9.32 -1.48 -7.68
N LEU A 122 -9.61 -2.00 -8.88
CA LEU A 122 -9.06 -3.26 -9.35
C LEU A 122 -7.86 -2.93 -10.22
N LEU A 123 -6.71 -3.47 -9.85
CA LEU A 123 -5.40 -3.19 -10.43
C LEU A 123 -4.86 -4.42 -11.13
N ARG A 124 -4.16 -4.23 -12.23
CA ARG A 124 -3.34 -5.25 -12.90
C ARG A 124 -1.92 -4.75 -13.05
N VAL A 125 -0.95 -5.52 -12.62
CA VAL A 125 0.47 -5.26 -12.84
C VAL A 125 0.79 -5.51 -14.32
N THR A 126 1.38 -4.52 -14.98
CA THR A 126 1.79 -4.57 -16.39
C THR A 126 3.30 -4.45 -16.55
N ASP A 127 4.01 -4.09 -15.49
CA ASP A 127 5.46 -3.98 -15.46
C ASP A 127 6.12 -5.36 -15.52
N GLU A 128 6.88 -5.62 -16.58
CA GLU A 128 7.52 -6.92 -16.83
C GLU A 128 8.56 -7.26 -15.74
N ALA A 129 9.35 -6.29 -15.28
CA ALA A 129 10.37 -6.52 -14.25
C ALA A 129 9.73 -6.85 -12.90
N LEU A 130 8.60 -6.21 -12.56
CA LEU A 130 7.86 -6.55 -11.34
C LEU A 130 7.23 -7.95 -11.46
N LEU A 131 6.60 -8.28 -12.60
CA LEU A 131 6.01 -9.59 -12.85
C LEU A 131 7.05 -10.70 -12.81
N GLU A 132 8.21 -10.48 -13.41
CA GLU A 132 9.31 -11.44 -13.37
C GLU A 132 9.77 -11.70 -11.93
N LYS A 133 9.90 -10.65 -11.13
CA LYS A 133 10.44 -10.72 -9.77
C LYS A 133 9.43 -11.24 -8.74
N THR A 134 8.20 -10.74 -8.78
CA THR A 134 7.19 -11.00 -7.74
C THR A 134 6.01 -11.85 -8.20
N GLY A 135 5.80 -11.98 -9.52
CA GLY A 135 4.60 -12.60 -10.09
C GLY A 135 3.37 -11.72 -10.01
N GLY A 136 3.52 -10.45 -9.58
CA GLY A 136 2.44 -9.47 -9.44
C GLY A 136 2.40 -8.81 -8.09
N VAL A 137 1.20 -8.60 -7.53
CA VAL A 137 1.00 -8.08 -6.18
C VAL A 137 1.24 -9.20 -5.17
N VAL A 138 2.09 -8.93 -4.18
CA VAL A 138 2.45 -9.91 -3.15
C VAL A 138 2.24 -9.33 -1.74
N GLN A 139 2.16 -10.21 -0.75
CA GLN A 139 2.09 -9.80 0.66
C GLN A 139 3.33 -8.95 1.01
N GLY A 140 3.10 -7.87 1.75
CA GLY A 140 4.11 -6.85 2.04
C GLY A 140 4.05 -5.63 1.11
N MET A 141 3.35 -5.70 -0.04
CA MET A 141 3.13 -4.54 -0.91
C MET A 141 1.94 -3.67 -0.49
N SER A 142 1.15 -4.09 0.50
CA SER A 142 0.05 -3.29 1.04
C SER A 142 0.55 -1.93 1.56
N GLY A 143 -0.08 -0.84 1.10
CA GLY A 143 0.36 0.52 1.40
C GLY A 143 1.25 1.14 0.30
N SER A 144 1.71 0.37 -0.69
CA SER A 144 2.39 0.92 -1.88
C SER A 144 1.53 2.00 -2.52
N ALA A 145 2.07 3.21 -2.68
CA ALA A 145 1.35 4.35 -3.22
C ALA A 145 0.98 4.10 -4.70
N ILE A 146 -0.24 4.47 -5.08
CA ILE A 146 -0.73 4.39 -6.46
C ILE A 146 -0.77 5.81 -7.02
N LEU A 147 -0.13 6.00 -8.17
CA LEU A 147 -0.07 7.27 -8.87
C LEU A 147 -0.78 7.18 -10.22
N GLN A 148 -1.55 8.21 -10.55
CA GLN A 148 -2.12 8.40 -11.88
C GLN A 148 -1.98 9.86 -12.29
N ASN A 149 -1.49 10.13 -13.49
CA ASN A 149 -1.26 11.49 -14.00
C ASN A 149 -0.40 12.37 -13.06
N GLY A 150 0.55 11.74 -12.35
CA GLY A 150 1.45 12.44 -11.41
C GLY A 150 0.83 12.78 -10.05
N LYS A 151 -0.42 12.38 -9.80
CA LYS A 151 -1.13 12.59 -8.53
C LYS A 151 -1.22 11.27 -7.74
N LEU A 152 -1.19 11.38 -6.41
CA LEU A 152 -1.45 10.25 -5.51
C LEU A 152 -2.95 9.99 -5.46
N ILE A 153 -3.37 8.81 -5.92
CA ILE A 153 -4.79 8.42 -5.98
C ILE A 153 -5.18 7.43 -4.88
N GLY A 154 -4.22 6.72 -4.29
CA GLY A 154 -4.51 5.70 -3.30
C GLY A 154 -3.33 4.83 -2.95
N ALA A 155 -3.63 3.66 -2.40
CA ALA A 155 -2.62 2.65 -2.04
C ALA A 155 -3.11 1.23 -2.35
N VAL A 156 -2.17 0.33 -2.64
CA VAL A 156 -2.42 -1.11 -2.79
C VAL A 156 -2.94 -1.68 -1.47
N THR A 157 -3.90 -2.58 -1.53
CA THR A 157 -4.49 -3.22 -0.35
C THR A 157 -4.33 -4.75 -0.35
N HIS A 158 -4.88 -5.43 -1.34
CA HIS A 158 -4.96 -6.90 -1.36
C HIS A 158 -4.54 -7.46 -2.71
N VAL A 159 -3.99 -8.66 -2.71
CA VAL A 159 -3.78 -9.48 -3.91
C VAL A 159 -5.03 -10.33 -4.20
N LEU A 160 -5.28 -10.63 -5.48
CA LEU A 160 -6.25 -11.67 -5.85
C LEU A 160 -5.58 -13.04 -5.75
N LEU A 161 -6.20 -13.97 -5.01
CA LEU A 161 -5.61 -15.30 -4.79
C LEU A 161 -5.52 -16.13 -6.09
N ASP A 162 -6.52 -15.99 -6.96
CA ASP A 162 -6.60 -16.74 -8.22
C ASP A 162 -5.75 -16.11 -9.33
N ASP A 163 -5.32 -14.86 -9.17
CA ASP A 163 -4.51 -14.15 -10.15
C ASP A 163 -3.62 -13.10 -9.45
N SER A 164 -2.39 -13.48 -9.12
CA SER A 164 -1.45 -12.60 -8.44
C SER A 164 -1.04 -11.37 -9.27
N SER A 165 -1.22 -11.41 -10.60
CA SER A 165 -1.01 -10.22 -11.43
C SER A 165 -2.01 -9.10 -11.14
N ARG A 166 -3.09 -9.41 -10.43
CA ARG A 166 -4.16 -8.49 -10.05
C ARG A 166 -4.21 -8.26 -8.55
N GLY A 167 -4.74 -7.11 -8.17
CA GLY A 167 -4.93 -6.73 -6.77
C GLY A 167 -5.95 -5.62 -6.63
N TYR A 168 -6.19 -5.23 -5.40
CA TYR A 168 -7.07 -4.13 -5.05
C TYR A 168 -6.29 -2.94 -4.52
N GLY A 169 -6.89 -1.76 -4.65
CA GLY A 169 -6.42 -0.53 -4.03
C GLY A 169 -7.57 0.24 -3.39
N ILE A 170 -7.21 1.11 -2.46
CA ILE A 170 -8.11 2.04 -1.76
C ILE A 170 -7.84 3.46 -2.23
N PHE A 171 -8.86 4.32 -2.30
CA PHE A 171 -8.67 5.73 -2.56
C PHE A 171 -7.90 6.43 -1.43
N ILE A 172 -7.08 7.40 -1.80
CA ILE A 172 -6.36 8.23 -0.83
C ILE A 172 -7.33 9.01 0.08
N GLU A 173 -8.46 9.48 -0.44
CA GLU A 173 -9.49 10.16 0.35
C GLU A 173 -9.99 9.29 1.50
N ASN A 174 -10.33 8.01 1.25
CA ASN A 174 -10.78 7.10 2.30
C ASN A 174 -9.72 6.89 3.39
N MET A 175 -8.43 6.90 3.01
CA MET A 175 -7.33 6.80 3.98
C MET A 175 -7.19 8.09 4.81
N LEU A 176 -7.29 9.26 4.19
CA LEU A 176 -7.19 10.55 4.87
C LEU A 176 -8.37 10.76 5.82
N ASP A 177 -9.59 10.43 5.38
CA ASP A 177 -10.78 10.47 6.22
C ASP A 177 -10.63 9.58 7.46
N ALA A 178 -10.18 8.33 7.27
CA ALA A 178 -9.94 7.39 8.37
C ALA A 178 -8.80 7.81 9.29
N ALA A 179 -7.84 8.59 8.79
CA ALA A 179 -6.75 9.18 9.57
C ALA A 179 -7.19 10.45 10.34
N GLY A 180 -8.40 10.98 10.09
CA GLY A 180 -8.87 12.24 10.66
C GLY A 180 -8.13 13.47 10.10
N LEU A 181 -7.60 13.38 8.88
CA LEU A 181 -6.84 14.44 8.24
C LEU A 181 -7.72 15.24 7.27
N SER A 182 -7.71 16.58 7.42
CA SER A 182 -8.33 17.47 6.45
C SER A 182 -7.43 17.60 5.21
N TYR A 183 -8.01 17.54 4.03
CA TYR A 183 -7.30 17.69 2.75
C TYR A 183 -8.11 18.56 1.79
N LYS A 184 -7.41 19.13 0.81
CA LYS A 184 -8.03 19.77 -0.37
C LYS A 184 -7.51 18.99 -1.59
N ALA A 185 -8.43 18.44 -2.36
CA ALA A 185 -8.14 17.85 -3.66
C ALA A 185 -8.05 18.91 -4.75
#